data_fc4ac96ec3a4a02b46ebc494b892011c
#
_entry.id   fc4ac96ec3a4a02b46ebc494b892011c
#
_cell.length_a   1.000
_cell.length_b   1.000
_cell.length_c   1.000
_cell.angle_alpha   90.00
_cell.angle_beta   90.00
_cell.angle_gamma   90.00
#
_symmetry.space_group_name_H-M   'P 1'
#
loop_
_entity.id
_entity.type
_entity.pdbx_description
1 polymer ?
#
loop_
_entity_poly.entity_id
_entity_poly.type
_entity_poly.pdbx_seq_one_letter_code
_entity_poly.pdbx_strand_id
1 'polypeptide(L)'
;SLLPRHQQEVFNDLWTITTEKAGGFVISRLGLAALSAFFSAIFFLLIGLDYWLPLALWMGLISQFIPTVGTYLAVALPALIAILSDQPLDAVWVIIFATAYQQIENYFFSPRISARTMDIHPAVAFGSVIAGAALFGPIGALIGIPVAAAVLAFAQAYTKRYDVIPELDMPGEEKPQ
;
A
#
# COMPACT_ATOMS: atom_id res chain seq x y z
N SER A 1 -0.54 32.72 -13.52
CA SER A 1 -0.13 32.04 -14.76
C SER A 1 1.28 32.51 -15.15
N LEU A 2 2.32 31.93 -14.53
CA LEU A 2 3.72 32.28 -14.77
C LEU A 2 4.45 31.22 -15.62
N LEU A 3 3.77 30.16 -16.04
CA LEU A 3 4.38 29.06 -16.78
C LEU A 3 3.86 29.02 -18.23
N PRO A 4 4.70 28.68 -19.22
CA PRO A 4 4.28 28.45 -20.62
C PRO A 4 3.17 27.39 -20.69
N ARG A 5 2.23 27.51 -21.62
CA ARG A 5 1.05 26.63 -21.76
C ARG A 5 1.41 25.15 -21.75
N HIS A 6 2.47 24.75 -22.44
CA HIS A 6 2.95 23.37 -22.46
C HIS A 6 3.36 22.85 -21.05
N GLN A 7 3.94 23.68 -20.20
CA GLN A 7 4.31 23.30 -18.84
C GLN A 7 3.09 23.23 -17.91
N GLN A 8 2.06 24.03 -18.19
CA GLN A 8 0.80 23.97 -17.44
C GLN A 8 0.04 22.67 -17.73
N GLU A 9 0.01 22.20 -18.96
CA GLU A 9 -0.61 20.93 -19.34
C GLU A 9 0.10 19.76 -18.65
N VAL A 10 1.42 19.71 -18.73
CA VAL A 10 2.23 18.67 -18.05
C VAL A 10 2.02 18.70 -16.54
N PHE A 11 1.96 19.88 -15.93
CA PHE A 11 1.72 20.01 -14.50
C PHE A 11 0.31 19.55 -14.10
N ASN A 12 -0.72 19.91 -14.87
CA ASN A 12 -2.09 19.49 -14.61
C ASN A 12 -2.27 17.96 -14.76
N ASP A 13 -1.67 17.37 -15.79
CA ASP A 13 -1.69 15.92 -16.00
C ASP A 13 -1.01 15.19 -14.85
N LEU A 14 0.16 15.68 -14.42
CA LEU A 14 0.87 15.12 -13.28
C LEU A 14 0.08 15.26 -11.98
N TRP A 15 -0.53 16.41 -11.75
CA TRP A 15 -1.36 16.64 -10.58
C TRP A 15 -2.56 15.68 -10.54
N THR A 16 -3.23 15.53 -11.68
CA THR A 16 -4.39 14.64 -11.81
C THR A 16 -3.99 13.17 -11.58
N ILE A 17 -2.92 12.71 -12.24
CA ILE A 17 -2.41 11.34 -12.07
C ILE A 17 -1.98 11.08 -10.61
N THR A 18 -1.31 12.05 -10.00
CA THR A 18 -0.84 11.91 -8.61
C THR A 18 -2.01 11.84 -7.63
N THR A 19 -2.99 12.71 -7.78
CA THR A 19 -4.19 12.74 -6.90
C THR A 19 -5.04 11.49 -7.07
N GLU A 20 -5.22 11.02 -8.29
CA GLU A 20 -5.99 9.81 -8.59
C GLU A 20 -5.30 8.57 -8.02
N LYS A 21 -3.99 8.42 -8.24
CA LYS A 21 -3.21 7.29 -7.71
C LYS A 21 -3.11 7.33 -6.18
N ALA A 22 -2.88 8.50 -5.58
CA ALA A 22 -2.85 8.65 -4.13
C ALA A 22 -4.21 8.35 -3.50
N GLY A 23 -5.30 8.88 -4.08
CA GLY A 23 -6.66 8.59 -3.63
C GLY A 23 -7.01 7.11 -3.73
N GLY A 24 -6.72 6.49 -4.87
CA GLY A 24 -6.92 5.05 -5.08
C GLY A 24 -6.14 4.19 -4.08
N PHE A 25 -4.90 4.54 -3.78
CA PHE A 25 -4.10 3.86 -2.76
C PHE A 25 -4.74 3.95 -1.37
N VAL A 26 -5.11 5.15 -0.93
CA VAL A 26 -5.73 5.37 0.39
C VAL A 26 -7.04 4.60 0.50
N ILE A 27 -7.91 4.67 -0.51
CA ILE A 27 -9.19 3.95 -0.53
C ILE A 27 -8.96 2.44 -0.47
N SER A 28 -8.01 1.91 -1.23
CA SER A 28 -7.67 0.48 -1.20
C SER A 28 -7.15 0.04 0.17
N ARG A 29 -6.30 0.85 0.81
CA ARG A 29 -5.80 0.57 2.17
C ARG A 29 -6.89 0.65 3.22
N LEU A 30 -7.79 1.63 3.13
CA LEU A 30 -8.95 1.71 4.02
C LEU A 30 -9.89 0.52 3.84
N GLY A 31 -10.11 0.06 2.61
CA GLY A 31 -10.88 -1.14 2.33
C GLY A 31 -10.28 -2.40 2.98
N LEU A 32 -8.97 -2.59 2.82
CA LEU A 32 -8.26 -3.70 3.47
C LEU A 32 -8.26 -3.55 5.00
N ALA A 33 -8.10 -2.34 5.53
CA ALA A 33 -8.16 -2.06 6.96
C ALA A 33 -9.53 -2.41 7.56
N ALA A 34 -10.60 -2.03 6.87
CA ALA A 34 -11.97 -2.36 7.29
C ALA A 34 -12.21 -3.88 7.28
N LEU A 35 -11.72 -4.57 6.24
CA LEU A 35 -11.83 -6.01 6.13
C LEU A 35 -11.04 -6.73 7.24
N SER A 36 -9.80 -6.29 7.49
CA SER A 36 -8.96 -6.80 8.57
C SER A 36 -9.58 -6.57 9.94
N ALA A 37 -10.08 -5.35 10.20
CA ALA A 37 -10.78 -5.03 11.44
C ALA A 37 -12.04 -5.89 11.62
N PHE A 38 -12.81 -6.12 10.56
CA PHE A 38 -14.02 -6.93 10.60
C PHE A 38 -13.73 -8.39 10.99
N PHE A 39 -12.80 -9.03 10.32
CA PHE A 39 -12.45 -10.42 10.64
C PHE A 39 -11.79 -10.55 12.02
N SER A 40 -10.95 -9.58 12.40
CA SER A 40 -10.33 -9.55 13.73
C SER A 40 -11.39 -9.35 14.82
N ALA A 41 -12.40 -8.50 14.59
CA ALA A 41 -13.48 -8.27 15.55
C ALA A 41 -14.28 -9.55 15.81
N ILE A 42 -14.63 -10.28 14.75
CA ILE A 42 -15.33 -11.56 14.87
C ILE A 42 -14.47 -12.55 15.66
N PHE A 43 -13.20 -12.68 15.29
CA PHE A 43 -12.31 -13.65 15.94
C PHE A 43 -12.06 -13.30 17.40
N PHE A 44 -11.76 -12.06 17.75
CA PHE A 44 -11.52 -11.63 19.13
C PHE A 44 -12.77 -11.76 20.01
N LEU A 45 -13.95 -11.49 19.41
CA LEU A 45 -15.23 -11.70 20.10
C LEU A 45 -15.47 -13.21 20.40
N LEU A 46 -15.15 -14.09 19.46
CA LEU A 46 -15.34 -15.54 19.60
C LEU A 46 -14.43 -16.16 20.67
N ILE A 47 -13.19 -15.67 20.80
CA ILE A 47 -12.27 -16.13 21.86
C ILE A 47 -12.53 -15.42 23.21
N GLY A 48 -13.47 -14.46 23.27
CA GLY A 48 -13.79 -13.73 24.50
C GLY A 48 -12.72 -12.74 24.94
N LEU A 49 -11.90 -12.22 24.01
CA LEU A 49 -10.83 -11.30 24.32
C LEU A 49 -11.39 -9.96 24.82
N ASP A 50 -10.87 -9.50 25.95
CA ASP A 50 -11.22 -8.15 26.46
C ASP A 50 -10.85 -7.06 25.45
N TYR A 51 -11.68 -6.02 25.40
CA TYR A 51 -11.49 -4.91 24.45
C TYR A 51 -11.43 -5.35 22.97
N TRP A 52 -12.12 -6.44 22.61
CA TRP A 52 -12.10 -7.02 21.26
C TRP A 52 -12.31 -5.99 20.14
N LEU A 53 -13.23 -5.01 20.29
CA LEU A 53 -13.51 -4.02 19.25
C LEU A 53 -12.39 -2.99 19.08
N PRO A 54 -11.89 -2.29 20.11
CA PRO A 54 -10.71 -1.43 19.99
C PRO A 54 -9.49 -2.15 19.43
N LEU A 55 -9.26 -3.41 19.85
CA LEU A 55 -8.12 -4.20 19.39
C LEU A 55 -8.25 -4.61 17.91
N ALA A 56 -9.46 -4.93 17.47
CA ALA A 56 -9.73 -5.23 16.08
C ALA A 56 -9.55 -4.00 15.17
N LEU A 57 -10.01 -2.83 15.60
CA LEU A 57 -9.78 -1.57 14.90
C LEU A 57 -8.28 -1.23 14.83
N TRP A 58 -7.58 -1.37 15.94
CA TRP A 58 -6.13 -1.24 16.00
C TRP A 58 -5.44 -2.14 14.99
N MET A 59 -5.80 -3.44 15.00
CA MET A 59 -5.20 -4.42 14.10
C MET A 59 -5.46 -4.08 12.65
N GLY A 60 -6.70 -3.71 12.30
CA GLY A 60 -7.05 -3.31 10.94
C GLY A 60 -6.29 -2.08 10.46
N LEU A 61 -6.23 -1.03 11.28
CA LEU A 61 -5.56 0.22 10.89
C LEU A 61 -4.04 0.05 10.81
N ILE A 62 -3.40 -0.45 11.87
CA ILE A 62 -1.94 -0.51 11.94
C ILE A 62 -1.36 -1.46 10.89
N SER A 63 -2.00 -2.61 10.65
CA SER A 63 -1.51 -3.59 9.67
C SER A 63 -1.46 -3.03 8.25
N GLN A 64 -2.35 -2.10 7.89
CA GLN A 64 -2.48 -1.61 6.52
C GLN A 64 -1.62 -0.36 6.22
N PHE A 65 -1.35 0.45 7.22
CA PHE A 65 -0.65 1.72 7.01
C PHE A 65 0.86 1.62 7.19
N ILE A 66 1.37 0.57 7.85
CA ILE A 66 2.81 0.35 8.03
C ILE A 66 3.24 -0.87 7.21
N PRO A 67 3.90 -0.70 6.05
CA PRO A 67 4.33 -1.82 5.22
C PRO A 67 5.28 -2.77 5.98
N THR A 68 5.12 -4.07 5.76
CA THR A 68 5.94 -5.18 6.28
C THR A 68 5.98 -5.31 7.80
N VAL A 69 6.21 -4.24 8.54
CA VAL A 69 6.29 -4.24 10.02
C VAL A 69 4.91 -4.07 10.67
N GLY A 70 3.96 -3.49 9.93
CA GLY A 70 2.63 -3.14 10.45
C GLY A 70 1.88 -4.31 11.06
N THR A 71 1.92 -5.47 10.43
CA THR A 71 1.24 -6.66 10.95
C THR A 71 1.82 -7.11 12.29
N TYR A 72 3.15 -7.10 12.42
CA TYR A 72 3.79 -7.48 13.70
C TYR A 72 3.44 -6.50 14.81
N LEU A 73 3.43 -5.19 14.53
CA LEU A 73 3.01 -4.17 15.48
C LEU A 73 1.51 -4.27 15.79
N ALA A 74 0.70 -4.55 14.78
CA ALA A 74 -0.74 -4.71 14.94
C ALA A 74 -1.10 -5.89 15.85
N VAL A 75 -0.39 -7.01 15.72
CA VAL A 75 -0.60 -8.23 16.51
C VAL A 75 -0.03 -8.12 17.91
N ALA A 76 1.05 -7.36 18.10
CA ALA A 76 1.74 -7.25 19.39
C ALA A 76 0.82 -6.80 20.52
N LEU A 77 -0.02 -5.79 20.28
CA LEU A 77 -0.93 -5.27 21.31
C LEU A 77 -2.05 -6.26 21.69
N PRO A 78 -2.82 -6.85 20.76
CA PRO A 78 -3.79 -7.89 21.10
C PRO A 78 -3.17 -9.10 21.78
N ALA A 79 -1.99 -9.56 21.30
CA ALA A 79 -1.30 -10.69 21.94
C ALA A 79 -0.84 -10.36 23.37
N LEU A 80 -0.35 -9.15 23.61
CA LEU A 80 0.03 -8.70 24.96
C LEU A 80 -1.17 -8.68 25.91
N ILE A 81 -2.30 -8.15 25.45
CA ILE A 81 -3.54 -8.11 26.25
C ILE A 81 -4.04 -9.53 26.52
N ALA A 82 -3.98 -10.44 25.54
CA ALA A 82 -4.33 -11.84 25.73
C ALA A 82 -3.41 -12.55 26.73
N ILE A 83 -2.09 -12.28 26.74
CA ILE A 83 -1.17 -12.82 27.77
C ILE A 83 -1.53 -12.34 29.17
N LEU A 84 -2.01 -11.11 29.30
CA LEU A 84 -2.36 -10.50 30.59
C LEU A 84 -3.80 -10.82 31.03
N SER A 85 -4.60 -11.47 30.19
CA SER A 85 -5.96 -11.91 30.51
C SER A 85 -5.98 -13.18 31.36
N ASP A 86 -7.16 -13.60 31.77
CA ASP A 86 -7.36 -14.85 32.53
C ASP A 86 -7.02 -16.11 31.71
N GLN A 87 -6.91 -15.99 30.40
CA GLN A 87 -6.59 -17.08 29.47
C GLN A 87 -5.36 -16.76 28.59
N PRO A 88 -4.12 -16.85 29.12
CA PRO A 88 -2.89 -16.50 28.38
C PRO A 88 -2.69 -17.29 27.07
N LEU A 89 -3.32 -18.45 26.93
CA LEU A 89 -3.26 -19.24 25.69
C LEU A 89 -3.95 -18.58 24.52
N ASP A 90 -4.84 -17.61 24.76
CA ASP A 90 -5.50 -16.84 23.69
C ASP A 90 -4.51 -16.03 22.88
N ALA A 91 -3.36 -15.66 23.45
CA ALA A 91 -2.28 -15.02 22.72
C ALA A 91 -1.75 -15.90 21.58
N VAL A 92 -1.67 -17.20 21.76
CA VAL A 92 -1.27 -18.14 20.71
C VAL A 92 -2.30 -18.16 19.60
N TRP A 93 -3.58 -18.16 19.93
CA TRP A 93 -4.67 -18.12 18.97
C TRP A 93 -4.71 -16.78 18.19
N VAL A 94 -4.44 -15.66 18.86
CA VAL A 94 -4.30 -14.35 18.22
C VAL A 94 -3.17 -14.36 17.19
N ILE A 95 -2.01 -14.91 17.51
CA ILE A 95 -0.86 -14.99 16.60
C ILE A 95 -1.17 -15.91 15.40
N ILE A 96 -1.77 -17.09 15.66
CA ILE A 96 -2.16 -18.03 14.60
C ILE A 96 -3.16 -17.40 13.67
N PHE A 97 -4.21 -16.78 14.20
CA PHE A 97 -5.22 -16.07 13.41
C PHE A 97 -4.61 -14.97 12.57
N ALA A 98 -3.80 -14.11 13.18
CA ALA A 98 -3.16 -13.00 12.48
C ALA A 98 -2.28 -13.48 11.32
N THR A 99 -1.50 -14.55 11.55
CA THR A 99 -0.64 -15.14 10.52
C THR A 99 -1.48 -15.75 9.39
N ALA A 100 -2.51 -16.52 9.71
CA ALA A 100 -3.40 -17.11 8.71
C ALA A 100 -4.15 -16.03 7.90
N TYR A 101 -4.71 -15.05 8.60
CA TYR A 101 -5.41 -13.94 7.96
C TYR A 101 -4.49 -13.15 7.02
N GLN A 102 -3.25 -12.88 7.43
CA GLN A 102 -2.27 -12.18 6.61
C GLN A 102 -1.95 -12.93 5.31
N GLN A 103 -1.87 -14.26 5.35
CA GLN A 103 -1.69 -15.05 4.13
C GLN A 103 -2.89 -14.93 3.20
N ILE A 104 -4.10 -15.03 3.75
CA ILE A 104 -5.33 -14.85 2.98
C ILE A 104 -5.38 -13.43 2.39
N GLU A 105 -5.05 -12.41 3.18
CA GLU A 105 -5.01 -11.04 2.71
C GLU A 105 -4.00 -10.84 1.56
N ASN A 106 -2.79 -11.33 1.72
CA ASN A 106 -1.72 -11.17 0.73
C ASN A 106 -2.03 -11.90 -0.59
N TYR A 107 -2.64 -13.08 -0.54
CA TYR A 107 -2.89 -13.89 -1.74
C TYR A 107 -4.27 -13.67 -2.36
N PHE A 108 -5.27 -13.25 -1.58
CA PHE A 108 -6.65 -13.10 -2.07
C PHE A 108 -7.14 -11.67 -2.11
N PHE A 109 -7.05 -10.94 -1.00
CA PHE A 109 -7.67 -9.62 -0.89
C PHE A 109 -6.81 -8.52 -1.50
N SER A 110 -5.53 -8.50 -1.19
CA SER A 110 -4.61 -7.47 -1.66
C SER A 110 -4.51 -7.42 -3.19
N PRO A 111 -4.36 -8.54 -3.93
CA PRO A 111 -4.35 -8.49 -5.39
C PRO A 111 -5.66 -7.99 -6.00
N ARG A 112 -6.81 -8.33 -5.39
CA ARG A 112 -8.12 -7.92 -5.92
C ARG A 112 -8.46 -6.46 -5.65
N ILE A 113 -8.05 -5.96 -4.50
CA ILE A 113 -8.36 -4.60 -4.06
C ILE A 113 -7.32 -3.60 -4.60
N SER A 114 -6.05 -3.99 -4.62
CA SER A 114 -4.93 -3.13 -5.03
C SER A 114 -4.54 -3.25 -6.50
N ALA A 115 -5.07 -4.23 -7.25
CA ALA A 115 -4.70 -4.50 -8.66
C ALA A 115 -4.86 -3.30 -9.61
N ARG A 116 -5.59 -2.26 -9.20
CA ARG A 116 -5.84 -1.05 -9.99
C ARG A 116 -5.03 0.16 -9.55
N THR A 117 -4.27 0.04 -8.46
CA THR A 117 -3.76 1.25 -7.81
C THR A 117 -2.28 1.50 -7.98
N MET A 118 -1.39 0.51 -7.90
CA MET A 118 0.06 0.78 -8.04
C MET A 118 0.90 -0.50 -8.24
N ASP A 119 1.67 -0.55 -9.34
CA ASP A 119 2.79 -1.47 -9.51
C ASP A 119 4.09 -0.81 -9.02
N ILE A 120 4.30 -0.80 -7.71
CA ILE A 120 5.55 -0.29 -7.13
C ILE A 120 6.35 -1.47 -6.59
N HIS A 121 7.64 -1.51 -6.94
CA HIS A 121 8.54 -2.51 -6.39
C HIS A 121 8.60 -2.40 -4.85
N PRO A 122 8.51 -3.52 -4.10
CA PRO A 122 8.45 -3.50 -2.63
C PRO A 122 9.59 -2.72 -1.96
N ALA A 123 10.81 -2.77 -2.52
CA ALA A 123 11.95 -2.03 -1.99
C ALA A 123 11.76 -0.50 -2.11
N VAL A 124 11.13 -0.02 -3.20
CA VAL A 124 10.83 1.41 -3.37
C VAL A 124 9.74 1.85 -2.39
N ALA A 125 8.70 1.03 -2.22
CA ALA A 125 7.66 1.30 -1.23
C ALA A 125 8.24 1.41 0.18
N PHE A 126 9.08 0.44 0.58
CA PHE A 126 9.73 0.44 1.90
C PHE A 126 10.66 1.64 2.09
N GLY A 127 11.52 1.92 1.09
CA GLY A 127 12.42 3.07 1.13
C GLY A 127 11.68 4.40 1.22
N SER A 128 10.56 4.55 0.50
CA SER A 128 9.75 5.77 0.53
C SER A 128 9.06 6.01 1.88
N VAL A 129 8.64 4.93 2.56
CA VAL A 129 8.08 5.02 3.92
C VAL A 129 9.14 5.46 4.91
N ILE A 130 10.34 4.88 4.86
CA ILE A 130 11.45 5.27 5.75
C ILE A 130 11.85 6.73 5.50
N ALA A 131 12.03 7.11 4.24
CA ALA A 131 12.37 8.49 3.87
C ALA A 131 11.26 9.47 4.29
N GLY A 132 10.00 9.13 4.04
CA GLY A 132 8.86 9.93 4.46
C GLY A 132 8.79 10.07 5.98
N ALA A 133 8.97 8.97 6.70
CA ALA A 133 8.99 8.99 8.17
C ALA A 133 10.12 9.85 8.73
N ALA A 134 11.30 9.80 8.14
CA ALA A 134 12.44 10.60 8.56
C ALA A 134 12.24 12.11 8.33
N LEU A 135 11.53 12.50 7.26
CA LEU A 135 11.30 13.89 6.88
C LEU A 135 10.10 14.53 7.59
N PHE A 136 9.00 13.80 7.70
CA PHE A 136 7.70 14.33 8.14
C PHE A 136 7.04 13.48 9.24
N GLY A 137 7.79 12.56 9.87
CA GLY A 137 7.27 11.67 10.90
C GLY A 137 6.18 10.71 10.40
N PRO A 138 5.19 10.33 11.25
CA PRO A 138 4.16 9.35 10.89
C PRO A 138 3.33 9.75 9.65
N ILE A 139 3.09 11.04 9.46
CA ILE A 139 2.37 11.57 8.28
C ILE A 139 3.19 11.35 7.02
N GLY A 140 4.50 11.59 7.08
CA GLY A 140 5.40 11.33 5.97
C GLY A 140 5.49 9.84 5.61
N ALA A 141 5.44 8.94 6.58
CA ALA A 141 5.38 7.50 6.34
C ALA A 141 4.12 7.13 5.54
N LEU A 142 2.97 7.69 5.89
CA LEU A 142 1.69 7.43 5.21
C LEU A 142 1.67 7.91 3.76
N ILE A 143 2.22 9.10 3.49
CA ILE A 143 2.22 9.69 2.15
C ILE A 143 3.44 9.28 1.31
N GLY A 144 4.44 8.63 1.91
CA GLY A 144 5.68 8.24 1.23
C GLY A 144 5.43 7.35 0.01
N ILE A 145 4.56 6.34 0.11
CA ILE A 145 4.22 5.44 -1.01
C ILE A 145 3.51 6.19 -2.15
N PRO A 146 2.45 6.98 -1.92
CA PRO A 146 1.84 7.78 -2.97
C PRO A 146 2.81 8.72 -3.68
N VAL A 147 3.69 9.39 -2.93
CA VAL A 147 4.71 10.27 -3.50
C VAL A 147 5.70 9.50 -4.38
N ALA A 148 6.20 8.35 -3.91
CA ALA A 148 7.08 7.49 -4.71
C ALA A 148 6.39 6.99 -5.98
N ALA A 149 5.11 6.62 -5.91
CA ALA A 149 4.31 6.24 -7.06
C ALA A 149 4.20 7.35 -8.10
N ALA A 150 3.96 8.58 -7.64
CA ALA A 150 3.90 9.74 -8.51
C ALA A 150 5.24 10.01 -9.20
N VAL A 151 6.35 9.94 -8.46
CA VAL A 151 7.70 10.11 -8.99
C VAL A 151 8.04 9.03 -10.02
N LEU A 152 7.72 7.75 -9.73
CA LEU A 152 7.92 6.65 -10.69
C LEU A 152 7.06 6.80 -11.94
N ALA A 153 5.80 7.17 -11.80
CA ALA A 153 4.91 7.39 -12.93
C ALA A 153 5.43 8.53 -13.83
N PHE A 154 5.95 9.59 -13.21
CA PHE A 154 6.60 10.68 -13.94
C PHE A 154 7.86 10.21 -14.67
N ALA A 155 8.74 9.49 -13.99
CA ALA A 155 9.97 8.97 -14.59
C ALA A 155 9.66 8.04 -15.79
N GLN A 156 8.67 7.15 -15.65
CA GLN A 156 8.22 6.26 -16.72
C GLN A 156 7.61 7.02 -17.90
N ALA A 157 6.77 8.03 -17.63
CA ALA A 157 6.19 8.88 -18.68
C ALA A 157 7.27 9.65 -19.45
N TYR A 158 8.31 10.09 -18.74
CA TYR A 158 9.44 10.79 -19.35
C TYR A 158 10.30 9.86 -20.20
N THR A 159 10.59 8.66 -19.74
CA THR A 159 11.37 7.63 -20.44
C THR A 159 10.64 7.14 -21.69
N LYS A 160 9.33 6.90 -21.59
CA LYS A 160 8.50 6.45 -22.72
C LYS A 160 8.41 7.49 -23.85
N ARG A 161 8.69 8.74 -23.58
CA ARG A 161 8.70 9.82 -24.57
C ARG A 161 9.98 9.82 -25.43
N TYR A 162 11.06 9.13 -24.96
CA TYR A 162 12.33 9.01 -25.70
C TYR A 162 12.44 7.73 -26.52
N ASP A 163 11.57 6.73 -26.29
CA ASP A 163 11.55 5.47 -27.06
C ASP A 163 10.76 5.55 -28.38
N VAL A 164 10.24 6.71 -28.75
CA VAL A 164 9.61 6.93 -30.04
C VAL A 164 10.57 7.69 -30.96
N ILE A 165 11.71 7.06 -31.25
CA ILE A 165 12.35 7.28 -32.55
C ILE A 165 11.73 6.19 -33.43
N PRO A 166 10.91 6.50 -34.42
CA PRO A 166 10.56 5.54 -35.43
C PRO A 166 11.90 5.06 -36.01
N GLU A 167 12.16 3.78 -35.92
CA GLU A 167 13.22 3.14 -36.67
C GLU A 167 13.06 3.69 -38.10
N LEU A 168 14.04 4.45 -38.54
CA LEU A 168 14.10 4.97 -39.89
C LEU A 168 13.96 3.75 -40.78
N ASP A 169 12.80 3.57 -41.39
CA ASP A 169 12.62 2.67 -42.51
C ASP A 169 13.69 3.06 -43.52
N MET A 170 14.78 2.34 -43.51
CA MET A 170 15.80 2.44 -44.53
C MET A 170 15.14 1.96 -45.82
N PRO A 171 14.84 2.83 -46.80
CA PRO A 171 14.31 2.37 -48.05
C PRO A 171 15.45 1.62 -48.76
N GLY A 172 15.40 0.28 -48.78
CA GLY A 172 16.35 -0.47 -49.60
C GLY A 172 16.73 -1.89 -49.17
N GLU A 173 15.93 -2.63 -48.38
CA GLU A 173 16.11 -4.10 -48.35
C GLU A 173 14.96 -4.80 -49.10
N GLU A 174 15.14 -4.94 -50.43
CA GLU A 174 14.42 -5.94 -51.28
C GLU A 174 14.67 -7.34 -50.71
N LYS A 175 13.59 -8.00 -50.27
CA LYS A 175 13.64 -9.42 -49.93
C LYS A 175 13.91 -10.21 -51.22
N PRO A 176 14.95 -11.10 -51.27
CA PRO A 176 15.13 -12.02 -52.38
C PRO A 176 13.98 -13.04 -52.39
N GLN A 177 13.47 -13.30 -53.61
CA GLN A 177 12.39 -14.26 -53.95
C GLN A 177 12.77 -15.72 -53.61
#